data_19d70af1140416643b94e4118c644d5b
#
_entry.id   19d70af1140416643b94e4118c644d5b
#
_cell.length_a   1.000
_cell.length_b   1.000
_cell.length_c   1.000
_cell.angle_alpha   90.00
_cell.angle_beta   90.00
_cell.angle_gamma   90.00
#
_symmetry.space_group_name_H-M   'P 1'
#
loop_
_entity.id
_entity.type
_entity.pdbx_description
1 polymer ?
#
loop_
_entity_poly.entity_id
_entity_poly.type
_entity_poly.pdbx_seq_one_letter_code
_entity_poly.pdbx_strand_id
1 'polypeptide(L)'
;METLVVSKLNRGISTAKANRLLWLGRYAERVYLTLHMLRKHFDMMIDEDETAYVKFCTRMGIENKYSSADDFMKRKLFDSENPESVINMLERVKDNAILLREEIMTETLCYIELSIATMKNPAMQADGMAAMQQITDNILAFWGSIDERILNNEIRHTIKFGKYLESLELHMRFEYSLSRIKEIFDRLLHTIERDCYICEEITLLTMKEQLKLEKYPNKGLIYLVNSLANA
;
A
#
# COMPACT_ATOMS: atom_id res chain seq x y z
N MET A 1 30.26 19.49 -2.66
CA MET A 1 29.52 18.63 -1.71
C MET A 1 28.53 17.75 -2.49
N GLU A 2 29.01 17.19 -3.62
CA GLU A 2 28.18 16.45 -4.62
C GLU A 2 28.56 14.97 -4.75
N THR A 3 29.39 14.43 -3.85
CA THR A 3 30.03 13.12 -4.12
C THR A 3 29.48 11.99 -3.25
N LEU A 4 28.48 12.21 -2.41
CA LEU A 4 28.01 11.20 -1.45
C LEU A 4 26.78 10.39 -1.92
N VAL A 5 26.03 10.87 -2.91
CA VAL A 5 24.80 10.21 -3.39
C VAL A 5 25.10 9.06 -4.35
N VAL A 6 26.20 9.14 -5.12
CA VAL A 6 26.53 8.14 -6.17
C VAL A 6 27.20 6.88 -5.61
N SER A 7 27.79 6.91 -4.43
CA SER A 7 28.60 5.78 -3.90
C SER A 7 27.79 4.64 -3.28
N LYS A 8 26.50 4.82 -2.98
CA LYS A 8 25.63 3.78 -2.40
C LYS A 8 24.89 2.92 -3.45
N LEU A 9 24.85 3.35 -4.70
CA LEU A 9 24.10 2.68 -5.80
C LEU A 9 24.74 1.38 -6.34
N ASN A 10 25.84 0.91 -5.76
CA ASN A 10 26.63 -0.18 -6.36
C ASN A 10 26.56 -1.52 -5.58
N ARG A 11 25.43 -1.86 -4.95
CA ARG A 11 25.28 -3.14 -4.25
C ARG A 11 24.04 -3.90 -4.71
N GLY A 12 24.16 -4.68 -5.78
CA GLY A 12 23.35 -5.87 -6.01
C GLY A 12 22.02 -5.72 -6.74
N ILE A 13 21.26 -4.63 -6.57
CA ILE A 13 19.92 -4.47 -7.17
C ILE A 13 19.93 -3.35 -8.19
N SER A 14 19.46 -3.62 -9.43
CA SER A 14 19.29 -2.58 -10.44
C SER A 14 18.15 -1.61 -10.07
N THR A 15 18.21 -0.36 -10.54
CA THR A 15 17.16 0.67 -10.32
C THR A 15 15.79 0.15 -10.77
N ALA A 16 15.71 -0.53 -11.91
CA ALA A 16 14.46 -1.11 -12.40
C ALA A 16 13.91 -2.17 -11.46
N LYS A 17 14.76 -3.03 -10.89
CA LYS A 17 14.35 -4.05 -9.90
C LYS A 17 13.92 -3.37 -8.60
N ALA A 18 14.68 -2.41 -8.11
CA ALA A 18 14.35 -1.65 -6.90
C ALA A 18 12.98 -0.96 -7.01
N ASN A 19 12.71 -0.33 -8.16
CA ASN A 19 11.41 0.29 -8.44
C ASN A 19 10.27 -0.74 -8.42
N ARG A 20 10.45 -1.92 -9.01
CA ARG A 20 9.43 -2.99 -8.99
C ARG A 20 9.16 -3.52 -7.57
N LEU A 21 10.21 -3.69 -6.75
CA LEU A 21 10.10 -4.10 -5.36
C LEU A 21 9.33 -3.05 -4.52
N LEU A 22 9.64 -1.78 -4.73
CA LEU A 22 8.93 -0.66 -4.11
C LEU A 22 7.44 -0.70 -4.44
N TRP A 23 7.09 -0.79 -5.73
CA TRP A 23 5.70 -0.80 -6.17
C TRP A 23 4.95 -2.07 -5.77
N LEU A 24 5.64 -3.22 -5.69
CA LEU A 24 5.07 -4.44 -5.10
C LEU A 24 4.60 -4.17 -3.66
N GLY A 25 5.46 -3.55 -2.85
CA GLY A 25 5.12 -3.18 -1.48
C GLY A 25 3.98 -2.17 -1.40
N ARG A 26 4.02 -1.11 -2.22
CA ARG A 26 2.96 -0.09 -2.26
C ARG A 26 1.61 -0.67 -2.64
N TYR A 27 1.53 -1.43 -3.74
CA TYR A 27 0.24 -1.99 -4.19
C TYR A 27 -0.32 -3.04 -3.22
N ALA A 28 0.51 -3.91 -2.65
CA ALA A 28 0.05 -4.88 -1.66
C ALA A 28 -0.53 -4.19 -0.41
N GLU A 29 0.14 -3.16 0.11
CA GLU A 29 -0.36 -2.39 1.25
C GLU A 29 -1.60 -1.57 0.90
N ARG A 30 -1.68 -1.03 -0.33
CA ARG A 30 -2.89 -0.34 -0.82
C ARG A 30 -4.10 -1.27 -0.84
N VAL A 31 -3.94 -2.52 -1.30
CA VAL A 31 -5.01 -3.52 -1.22
C VAL A 31 -5.44 -3.73 0.23
N TYR A 32 -4.49 -4.03 1.12
CA TYR A 32 -4.78 -4.28 2.54
C TYR A 32 -5.53 -3.13 3.20
N LEU A 33 -5.00 -1.92 3.09
CA LEU A 33 -5.61 -0.74 3.72
C LEU A 33 -6.92 -0.34 3.06
N THR A 34 -7.06 -0.49 1.73
CA THR A 34 -8.34 -0.25 1.04
C THR A 34 -9.42 -1.16 1.60
N LEU A 35 -9.16 -2.46 1.76
CA LEU A 35 -10.12 -3.41 2.33
C LEU A 35 -10.47 -3.05 3.79
N HIS A 36 -9.48 -2.68 4.59
CA HIS A 36 -9.71 -2.26 5.97
C HIS A 36 -10.60 -1.00 6.06
N MET A 37 -10.33 -0.02 5.21
CA MET A 37 -11.09 1.23 5.16
C MET A 37 -12.49 1.03 4.55
N LEU A 38 -12.63 0.16 3.55
CA LEU A 38 -13.92 -0.22 2.97
C LEU A 38 -14.84 -0.85 4.02
N ARG A 39 -14.31 -1.79 4.84
CA ARG A 39 -15.08 -2.41 5.91
C ARG A 39 -15.61 -1.37 6.89
N LYS A 40 -14.76 -0.46 7.35
CA LYS A 40 -15.17 0.62 8.25
C LYS A 40 -16.24 1.52 7.62
N HIS A 41 -16.10 1.88 6.35
CA HIS A 41 -17.10 2.71 5.67
C HIS A 41 -18.38 1.95 5.36
N PHE A 42 -18.30 0.63 5.16
CA PHE A 42 -19.47 -0.22 5.02
C PHE A 42 -20.32 -0.20 6.30
N ASP A 43 -19.70 -0.37 7.46
CA ASP A 43 -20.39 -0.25 8.75
C ASP A 43 -21.04 1.15 8.89
N MET A 44 -20.30 2.22 8.56
CA MET A 44 -20.85 3.59 8.58
C MET A 44 -22.03 3.78 7.61
N MET A 45 -22.00 3.17 6.41
CA MET A 45 -23.10 3.25 5.45
C MET A 45 -24.36 2.55 5.93
N ILE A 46 -24.24 1.52 6.76
CA ILE A 46 -25.37 0.82 7.35
C ILE A 46 -25.93 1.58 8.57
N ASP A 47 -25.05 2.03 9.45
CA ASP A 47 -25.43 2.48 10.78
C ASP A 47 -25.66 4.00 10.88
N GLU A 48 -25.00 4.81 10.06
CA GLU A 48 -24.90 6.25 10.26
C GLU A 48 -25.27 7.10 9.02
N ASP A 49 -24.63 6.82 7.87
CA ASP A 49 -24.69 7.69 6.69
C ASP A 49 -24.51 6.86 5.41
N GLU A 50 -25.60 6.54 4.72
CA GLU A 50 -25.59 5.78 3.46
C GLU A 50 -24.65 6.39 2.41
N THR A 51 -24.35 7.69 2.51
CA THR A 51 -23.46 8.40 1.57
C THR A 51 -21.99 8.42 2.01
N ALA A 52 -21.60 7.67 3.06
CA ALA A 52 -20.22 7.65 3.56
C ALA A 52 -19.18 7.24 2.50
N TYR A 53 -19.59 6.55 1.43
CA TYR A 53 -18.71 6.24 0.28
C TYR A 53 -18.22 7.49 -0.45
N VAL A 54 -18.97 8.60 -0.43
CA VAL A 54 -18.52 9.87 -1.04
C VAL A 54 -17.29 10.42 -0.31
N LYS A 55 -17.31 10.34 1.03
CA LYS A 55 -16.15 10.72 1.87
C LYS A 55 -14.96 9.80 1.62
N PHE A 56 -15.22 8.49 1.44
CA PHE A 56 -14.17 7.54 1.06
C PHE A 56 -13.50 7.95 -0.27
N CYS A 57 -14.28 8.22 -1.31
CA CYS A 57 -13.77 8.65 -2.61
C CYS A 57 -12.92 9.92 -2.50
N THR A 58 -13.41 10.93 -1.78
CA THR A 58 -12.70 12.19 -1.54
C THR A 58 -11.35 11.96 -0.85
N ARG A 59 -11.32 11.14 0.21
CA ARG A 59 -10.09 10.81 0.95
C ARG A 59 -9.10 10.01 0.12
N MET A 60 -9.60 9.07 -0.69
CA MET A 60 -8.76 8.33 -1.66
C MET A 60 -8.24 9.21 -2.79
N GLY A 61 -8.84 10.36 -3.05
CA GLY A 61 -8.52 11.23 -4.18
C GLY A 61 -9.01 10.65 -5.51
N ILE A 62 -10.11 9.89 -5.49
CA ILE A 62 -10.75 9.30 -6.67
C ILE A 62 -12.09 9.98 -6.96
N GLU A 63 -12.46 10.01 -8.24
CA GLU A 63 -13.75 10.52 -8.64
C GLU A 63 -14.90 9.63 -8.15
N ASN A 64 -15.94 10.25 -7.59
CA ASN A 64 -17.16 9.52 -7.25
C ASN A 64 -17.99 9.26 -8.51
N LYS A 65 -18.01 7.99 -8.94
CA LYS A 65 -18.77 7.48 -10.11
C LYS A 65 -19.88 6.50 -9.70
N TYR A 66 -20.20 6.47 -8.41
CA TYR A 66 -21.09 5.50 -7.82
C TYR A 66 -22.46 6.11 -7.54
N SER A 67 -23.53 5.36 -7.82
CA SER A 67 -24.91 5.80 -7.66
C SER A 67 -25.52 5.48 -6.30
N SER A 68 -24.95 4.53 -5.57
CA SER A 68 -25.39 4.09 -4.24
C SER A 68 -24.27 3.41 -3.48
N ALA A 69 -24.50 3.13 -2.18
CA ALA A 69 -23.60 2.33 -1.35
C ALA A 69 -23.33 0.94 -1.94
N ASP A 70 -24.37 0.25 -2.41
CA ASP A 70 -24.25 -1.07 -3.03
C ASP A 70 -23.46 -1.03 -4.34
N ASP A 71 -23.73 -0.04 -5.20
CA ASP A 71 -22.98 0.17 -6.45
C ASP A 71 -21.50 0.47 -6.13
N PHE A 72 -21.24 1.31 -5.12
CA PHE A 72 -19.90 1.58 -4.65
C PHE A 72 -19.18 0.31 -4.18
N MET A 73 -19.76 -0.46 -3.27
CA MET A 73 -19.15 -1.68 -2.73
C MET A 73 -18.84 -2.68 -3.83
N LYS A 74 -19.82 -2.96 -4.69
CA LYS A 74 -19.69 -3.92 -5.78
C LYS A 74 -18.60 -3.50 -6.78
N ARG A 75 -18.64 -2.27 -7.27
CA ARG A 75 -17.70 -1.80 -8.29
C ARG A 75 -16.31 -1.49 -7.71
N LYS A 76 -16.24 -1.01 -6.47
CA LYS A 76 -14.95 -0.80 -5.81
C LYS A 76 -14.20 -2.10 -5.56
N LEU A 77 -14.91 -3.20 -5.32
CA LEU A 77 -14.30 -4.52 -5.16
C LEU A 77 -14.00 -5.18 -6.51
N PHE A 78 -15.00 -5.33 -7.38
CA PHE A 78 -14.96 -6.33 -8.44
C PHE A 78 -14.95 -5.79 -9.89
N ASP A 79 -15.08 -4.48 -10.08
CA ASP A 79 -15.15 -3.90 -11.44
C ASP A 79 -13.77 -3.91 -12.10
N SER A 80 -13.57 -4.81 -13.08
CA SER A 80 -12.31 -4.92 -13.83
C SER A 80 -12.04 -3.73 -14.77
N GLU A 81 -13.06 -2.94 -15.12
CA GLU A 81 -12.91 -1.74 -15.94
C GLU A 81 -12.52 -0.51 -15.11
N ASN A 82 -12.68 -0.59 -13.79
CA ASN A 82 -12.31 0.48 -12.88
C ASN A 82 -10.85 0.33 -12.41
N PRO A 83 -9.90 1.16 -12.85
CA PRO A 83 -8.49 1.05 -12.47
C PRO A 83 -8.24 1.20 -10.96
N GLU A 84 -9.20 1.77 -10.23
CA GLU A 84 -9.13 1.97 -8.79
C GLU A 84 -9.84 0.86 -7.98
N SER A 85 -10.34 -0.19 -8.64
CA SER A 85 -10.95 -1.34 -7.98
C SER A 85 -9.91 -2.23 -7.29
N VAL A 86 -10.34 -2.99 -6.28
CA VAL A 86 -9.47 -3.92 -5.56
C VAL A 86 -8.94 -5.02 -6.49
N ILE A 87 -9.76 -5.53 -7.42
CA ILE A 87 -9.31 -6.52 -8.39
C ILE A 87 -8.16 -5.99 -9.26
N ASN A 88 -8.24 -4.75 -9.75
CA ASN A 88 -7.18 -4.14 -10.55
C ASN A 88 -5.92 -3.81 -9.73
N MET A 89 -6.08 -3.43 -8.45
CA MET A 89 -4.94 -3.28 -7.55
C MET A 89 -4.20 -4.62 -7.36
N LEU A 90 -4.93 -5.72 -7.17
CA LEU A 90 -4.37 -7.07 -7.07
C LEU A 90 -3.64 -7.51 -8.35
N GLU A 91 -4.19 -7.21 -9.53
CA GLU A 91 -3.51 -7.52 -10.80
C GLU A 91 -2.18 -6.73 -10.90
N ARG A 92 -2.12 -5.46 -10.46
CA ARG A 92 -0.85 -4.70 -10.38
C ARG A 92 0.16 -5.30 -9.39
N VAL A 93 -0.32 -5.84 -8.25
CA VAL A 93 0.55 -6.59 -7.33
C VAL A 93 1.13 -7.80 -8.05
N LYS A 94 0.28 -8.58 -8.72
CA LYS A 94 0.66 -9.78 -9.46
C LYS A 94 1.68 -9.47 -10.57
N ASP A 95 1.45 -8.42 -11.36
CA ASP A 95 2.36 -8.05 -12.46
C ASP A 95 3.79 -7.78 -11.95
N ASN A 96 3.91 -7.06 -10.82
CA ASN A 96 5.22 -6.86 -10.19
C ASN A 96 5.76 -8.17 -9.59
N ALA A 97 4.92 -8.96 -8.94
CA ALA A 97 5.32 -10.21 -8.29
C ALA A 97 5.83 -11.27 -9.29
N ILE A 98 5.19 -11.40 -10.46
CA ILE A 98 5.65 -12.31 -11.53
C ILE A 98 7.06 -11.96 -12.00
N LEU A 99 7.35 -10.68 -12.20
CA LEU A 99 8.65 -10.20 -12.65
C LEU A 99 9.74 -10.30 -11.57
N LEU A 100 9.33 -10.43 -10.32
CA LEU A 100 10.18 -10.57 -9.14
C LEU A 100 10.17 -12.00 -8.57
N ARG A 101 9.62 -12.98 -9.30
CA ARG A 101 9.39 -14.34 -8.80
C ARG A 101 10.65 -15.01 -8.23
N GLU A 102 11.80 -14.77 -8.82
CA GLU A 102 13.09 -15.31 -8.34
C GLU A 102 13.50 -14.73 -7.00
N GLU A 103 13.07 -13.51 -6.69
CA GLU A 103 13.40 -12.80 -5.46
C GLU A 103 12.42 -13.08 -4.31
N ILE A 104 11.11 -13.16 -4.64
CA ILE A 104 10.05 -13.29 -3.64
C ILE A 104 9.57 -14.73 -3.43
N MET A 105 10.01 -15.67 -4.29
CA MET A 105 9.60 -17.08 -4.34
C MET A 105 8.16 -17.30 -4.80
N THR A 106 7.90 -18.46 -5.41
CA THR A 106 6.59 -18.82 -5.96
C THR A 106 5.51 -18.89 -4.88
N GLU A 107 5.85 -19.36 -3.69
CA GLU A 107 4.91 -19.48 -2.57
C GLU A 107 4.37 -18.13 -2.12
N THR A 108 5.19 -17.09 -2.17
CA THR A 108 4.76 -15.72 -1.85
C THR A 108 3.80 -15.19 -2.92
N LEU A 109 4.09 -15.45 -4.20
CA LEU A 109 3.20 -15.11 -5.32
C LEU A 109 1.84 -15.79 -5.22
N CYS A 110 1.79 -17.06 -4.76
CA CYS A 110 0.54 -17.82 -4.63
C CYS A 110 -0.53 -17.11 -3.78
N TYR A 111 -0.14 -16.35 -2.74
CA TYR A 111 -1.13 -15.62 -1.94
C TYR A 111 -1.85 -14.51 -2.73
N ILE A 112 -1.15 -13.90 -3.67
CA ILE A 112 -1.75 -12.89 -4.56
C ILE A 112 -2.66 -13.57 -5.58
N GLU A 113 -2.23 -14.71 -6.15
CA GLU A 113 -3.05 -15.48 -7.09
C GLU A 113 -4.33 -16.02 -6.42
N LEU A 114 -4.25 -16.48 -5.16
CA LEU A 114 -5.41 -16.87 -4.36
C LEU A 114 -6.37 -15.70 -4.13
N SER A 115 -5.85 -14.51 -3.86
CA SER A 115 -6.68 -13.30 -3.73
C SER A 115 -7.42 -12.97 -5.02
N ILE A 116 -6.75 -13.05 -6.16
CA ILE A 116 -7.38 -12.82 -7.49
C ILE A 116 -8.41 -13.90 -7.79
N ALA A 117 -8.13 -15.17 -7.49
CA ALA A 117 -9.08 -16.27 -7.64
C ALA A 117 -10.33 -16.05 -6.79
N THR A 118 -10.18 -15.58 -5.54
CA THR A 118 -11.28 -15.17 -4.67
C THR A 118 -12.15 -14.11 -5.33
N MET A 119 -11.52 -13.04 -5.88
CA MET A 119 -12.25 -11.95 -6.55
C MET A 119 -13.01 -12.41 -7.81
N LYS A 120 -12.52 -13.42 -8.50
CA LYS A 120 -13.14 -13.99 -9.72
C LYS A 120 -14.18 -15.07 -9.42
N ASN A 121 -14.33 -15.51 -8.17
CA ASN A 121 -15.28 -16.51 -7.76
C ASN A 121 -16.69 -15.91 -7.62
N PRO A 122 -17.71 -16.38 -8.38
CA PRO A 122 -19.07 -15.83 -8.31
C PRO A 122 -19.71 -15.89 -6.92
N ALA A 123 -19.42 -16.94 -6.12
CA ALA A 123 -19.92 -17.04 -4.75
C ALA A 123 -19.35 -15.94 -3.85
N MET A 124 -18.08 -15.57 -4.03
CA MET A 124 -17.44 -14.48 -3.30
C MET A 124 -17.89 -13.10 -3.79
N GLN A 125 -18.25 -12.99 -5.09
CA GLN A 125 -18.84 -11.74 -5.60
C GLN A 125 -20.25 -11.50 -5.07
N ALA A 126 -20.97 -12.55 -4.71
CA ALA A 126 -22.27 -12.46 -4.03
C ALA A 126 -22.14 -12.10 -2.54
N ASP A 127 -21.00 -12.39 -1.91
CA ASP A 127 -20.68 -12.05 -0.52
C ASP A 127 -19.38 -11.22 -0.45
N GLY A 128 -19.51 -9.93 -0.68
CA GLY A 128 -18.36 -9.00 -0.64
C GLY A 128 -17.63 -8.96 0.69
N MET A 129 -18.31 -9.22 1.82
CA MET A 129 -17.68 -9.24 3.14
C MET A 129 -16.79 -10.47 3.32
N ALA A 130 -17.28 -11.66 2.89
CA ALA A 130 -16.46 -12.88 2.89
C ALA A 130 -15.25 -12.74 1.95
N ALA A 131 -15.44 -12.14 0.76
CA ALA A 131 -14.35 -11.86 -0.16
C ALA A 131 -13.30 -10.93 0.48
N MET A 132 -13.71 -9.82 1.10
CA MET A 132 -12.79 -8.90 1.76
C MET A 132 -11.99 -9.59 2.89
N GLN A 133 -12.63 -10.46 3.68
CA GLN A 133 -11.93 -11.21 4.73
C GLN A 133 -10.88 -12.15 4.13
N GLN A 134 -11.27 -12.96 3.15
CA GLN A 134 -10.36 -13.93 2.53
C GLN A 134 -9.14 -13.24 1.88
N ILE A 135 -9.35 -12.11 1.21
CA ILE A 135 -8.25 -11.35 0.60
C ILE A 135 -7.36 -10.73 1.69
N THR A 136 -7.96 -10.21 2.76
CA THR A 136 -7.21 -9.67 3.89
C THR A 136 -6.27 -10.73 4.48
N ASP A 137 -6.78 -11.95 4.70
CA ASP A 137 -5.98 -13.06 5.24
C ASP A 137 -4.86 -13.47 4.28
N ASN A 138 -5.14 -13.53 2.98
CA ASN A 138 -4.12 -13.81 1.97
C ASN A 138 -3.02 -12.72 1.92
N ILE A 139 -3.38 -11.44 2.03
CA ILE A 139 -2.39 -10.35 2.06
C ILE A 139 -1.56 -10.37 3.35
N LEU A 140 -2.16 -10.73 4.49
CA LEU A 140 -1.41 -10.94 5.73
C LEU A 140 -0.43 -12.12 5.60
N ALA A 141 -0.85 -13.23 4.98
CA ALA A 141 0.02 -14.35 4.68
C ALA A 141 1.14 -13.98 3.68
N PHE A 142 0.84 -13.17 2.67
CA PHE A 142 1.85 -12.59 1.77
C PHE A 142 2.90 -11.80 2.56
N TRP A 143 2.51 -10.91 3.48
CA TRP A 143 3.45 -10.16 4.32
C TRP A 143 4.27 -11.06 5.24
N GLY A 144 3.65 -12.07 5.85
CA GLY A 144 4.36 -13.08 6.63
C GLY A 144 5.39 -13.83 5.80
N SER A 145 5.04 -14.21 4.56
CA SER A 145 5.97 -14.87 3.64
C SER A 145 7.13 -13.95 3.21
N ILE A 146 6.90 -12.66 2.99
CA ILE A 146 7.96 -11.68 2.73
C ILE A 146 8.97 -11.64 3.89
N ASP A 147 8.48 -11.61 5.13
CA ASP A 147 9.34 -11.53 6.31
C ASP A 147 10.13 -12.83 6.58
N GLU A 148 9.51 -13.98 6.38
CA GLU A 148 10.11 -15.27 6.74
C GLU A 148 10.98 -15.89 5.63
N ARG A 149 10.62 -15.66 4.35
CA ARG A 149 11.24 -16.40 3.24
C ARG A 149 12.28 -15.60 2.46
N ILE A 150 12.17 -14.26 2.42
CA ILE A 150 13.14 -13.43 1.71
C ILE A 150 14.36 -13.20 2.59
N LEU A 151 15.42 -13.96 2.34
CA LEU A 151 16.66 -13.87 3.11
C LEU A 151 17.49 -12.63 2.78
N ASN A 152 17.37 -12.11 1.55
CA ASN A 152 18.07 -10.90 1.14
C ASN A 152 17.41 -9.67 1.80
N ASN A 153 18.15 -9.05 2.72
CA ASN A 153 17.67 -7.91 3.49
C ASN A 153 17.35 -6.70 2.61
N GLU A 154 18.17 -6.42 1.60
CA GLU A 154 17.97 -5.28 0.69
C GLU A 154 16.64 -5.40 -0.06
N ILE A 155 16.34 -6.60 -0.60
CA ILE A 155 15.08 -6.90 -1.27
C ILE A 155 13.91 -6.73 -0.31
N ARG A 156 13.97 -7.39 0.86
CA ARG A 156 12.91 -7.34 1.87
C ARG A 156 12.66 -5.92 2.36
N HIS A 157 13.70 -5.14 2.66
CA HIS A 157 13.57 -3.77 3.11
C HIS A 157 13.06 -2.83 2.01
N THR A 158 13.42 -3.04 0.75
CA THR A 158 12.88 -2.26 -0.37
C THR A 158 11.36 -2.47 -0.53
N ILE A 159 10.88 -3.72 -0.41
CA ILE A 159 9.44 -4.01 -0.42
C ILE A 159 8.75 -3.35 0.78
N LYS A 160 9.34 -3.47 1.98
CA LYS A 160 8.78 -2.87 3.22
C LYS A 160 8.81 -1.34 3.20
N PHE A 161 9.78 -0.75 2.54
CA PHE A 161 9.81 0.70 2.31
C PHE A 161 8.56 1.14 1.51
N GLY A 162 8.24 0.45 0.43
CA GLY A 162 6.99 0.67 -0.31
C GLY A 162 5.74 0.49 0.55
N LYS A 163 5.71 -0.56 1.36
CA LYS A 163 4.64 -0.80 2.34
C LYS A 163 4.40 0.41 3.25
N TYR A 164 5.45 0.90 3.90
CA TYR A 164 5.30 1.97 4.88
C TYR A 164 5.03 3.34 4.25
N LEU A 165 5.53 3.60 3.03
CA LEU A 165 5.16 4.79 2.27
C LEU A 165 3.66 4.82 1.98
N GLU A 166 3.11 3.72 1.48
CA GLU A 166 1.68 3.62 1.20
C GLU A 166 0.84 3.71 2.46
N SER A 167 1.32 3.05 3.53
CA SER A 167 0.65 3.11 4.83
C SER A 167 0.61 4.53 5.38
N LEU A 168 1.69 5.29 5.31
CA LEU A 168 1.72 6.70 5.72
C LEU A 168 0.73 7.54 4.91
N GLU A 169 0.77 7.44 3.59
CA GLU A 169 -0.10 8.22 2.71
C GLU A 169 -1.57 8.00 3.04
N LEU A 170 -2.00 6.73 3.10
CA LEU A 170 -3.40 6.40 3.32
C LEU A 170 -3.86 6.74 4.75
N HIS A 171 -3.04 6.51 5.78
CA HIS A 171 -3.40 6.91 7.14
C HIS A 171 -3.55 8.43 7.28
N MET A 172 -2.73 9.22 6.59
CA MET A 172 -2.89 10.68 6.56
C MET A 172 -4.13 11.11 5.80
N ARG A 173 -4.43 10.52 4.63
CA ARG A 173 -5.64 10.81 3.85
C ARG A 173 -6.93 10.49 4.60
N PHE A 174 -6.93 9.42 5.39
CA PHE A 174 -8.07 8.99 6.20
C PHE A 174 -8.06 9.56 7.63
N GLU A 175 -7.19 10.53 7.90
CA GLU A 175 -7.15 11.31 9.14
C GLU A 175 -7.01 10.45 10.41
N TYR A 176 -6.14 9.42 10.37
CA TYR A 176 -5.79 8.66 11.56
C TYR A 176 -5.02 9.52 12.56
N SER A 177 -4.99 9.12 13.82
CA SER A 177 -4.32 9.88 14.88
C SER A 177 -2.83 10.15 14.57
N LEU A 178 -2.32 11.28 15.03
CA LEU A 178 -0.91 11.64 14.84
C LEU A 178 0.02 10.60 15.47
N SER A 179 -0.37 9.99 16.60
CA SER A 179 0.39 8.90 17.21
C SER A 179 0.55 7.71 16.26
N ARG A 180 -0.53 7.33 15.56
CA ARG A 180 -0.50 6.24 14.58
C ARG A 180 0.38 6.58 13.39
N ILE A 181 0.34 7.81 12.90
CA ILE A 181 1.19 8.28 11.81
C ILE A 181 2.67 8.24 12.23
N LYS A 182 3.00 8.69 13.46
CA LYS A 182 4.36 8.61 14.01
C LYS A 182 4.86 7.17 14.11
N GLU A 183 4.05 6.24 14.62
CA GLU A 183 4.41 4.82 14.68
C GLU A 183 4.77 4.24 13.31
N ILE A 184 4.00 4.57 12.26
CA ILE A 184 4.26 4.10 10.90
C ILE A 184 5.54 4.75 10.37
N PHE A 185 5.75 6.03 10.65
CA PHE A 185 6.96 6.74 10.26
C PHE A 185 8.22 6.15 10.93
N ASP A 186 8.15 5.79 12.20
CA ASP A 186 9.26 5.14 12.91
C ASP A 186 9.61 3.78 12.27
N ARG A 187 8.60 3.00 11.86
CA ARG A 187 8.81 1.76 11.10
C ARG A 187 9.46 2.02 9.74
N LEU A 188 9.06 3.08 9.04
CA LEU A 188 9.68 3.51 7.79
C LEU A 188 11.16 3.85 8.02
N LEU A 189 11.48 4.66 9.03
CA LEU A 189 12.86 5.02 9.37
C LEU A 189 13.72 3.79 9.64
N HIS A 190 13.20 2.84 10.42
CA HIS A 190 13.90 1.59 10.73
C HIS A 190 14.21 0.75 9.48
N THR A 191 13.34 0.83 8.47
CA THR A 191 13.54 0.17 7.18
C THR A 191 14.64 0.85 6.36
N ILE A 192 14.68 2.19 6.38
CA ILE A 192 15.69 2.99 5.65
C ILE A 192 17.08 2.79 6.25
N GLU A 193 17.21 2.79 7.59
CA GLU A 193 18.48 2.65 8.29
C GLU A 193 19.15 1.30 8.06
N ARG A 194 18.38 0.29 7.65
CA ARG A 194 18.84 -1.10 7.56
C ARG A 194 19.26 -1.57 6.18
N ASP A 195 19.19 -0.81 5.10
CA ASP A 195 19.63 -1.21 3.74
C ASP A 195 18.66 -0.74 2.61
N CYS A 196 17.89 0.31 2.82
CA CYS A 196 17.08 0.88 1.75
C CYS A 196 17.77 2.12 1.16
N TYR A 197 18.24 2.02 -0.08
CA TYR A 197 19.04 3.05 -0.75
C TYR A 197 18.22 3.96 -1.69
N ILE A 198 16.89 3.83 -1.70
CA ILE A 198 15.99 4.54 -2.63
C ILE A 198 15.42 5.82 -2.02
N CYS A 199 15.88 6.22 -0.85
CA CYS A 199 15.31 7.33 -0.08
C CYS A 199 16.02 8.64 -0.39
N GLU A 200 15.25 9.68 -0.67
CA GLU A 200 15.73 11.03 -0.85
C GLU A 200 15.96 11.69 0.53
N GLU A 201 17.21 12.00 0.87
CA GLU A 201 17.64 12.39 2.21
C GLU A 201 17.05 13.73 2.67
N ILE A 202 16.96 14.73 1.80
CA ILE A 202 16.43 16.06 2.12
C ILE A 202 14.95 15.97 2.46
N THR A 203 14.19 15.21 1.66
CA THR A 203 12.78 14.95 1.90
C THR A 203 12.55 14.23 3.23
N LEU A 204 13.39 13.24 3.55
CA LEU A 204 13.32 12.52 4.82
C LEU A 204 13.58 13.45 6.02
N LEU A 205 14.59 14.31 5.95
CA LEU A 205 14.88 15.28 7.00
C LEU A 205 13.72 16.27 7.18
N THR A 206 13.13 16.74 6.08
CA THR A 206 11.98 17.65 6.11
C THR A 206 10.77 17.00 6.78
N MET A 207 10.49 15.72 6.46
CA MET A 207 9.43 14.96 7.11
C MET A 207 9.67 14.78 8.61
N LYS A 208 10.91 14.45 9.02
CA LYS A 208 11.29 14.34 10.43
C LYS A 208 10.99 15.62 11.19
N GLU A 209 11.35 16.77 10.65
CA GLU A 209 11.08 18.06 11.29
C GLU A 209 9.59 18.39 11.35
N GLN A 210 8.83 18.15 10.30
CA GLN A 210 7.39 18.41 10.30
C GLN A 210 6.63 17.54 11.32
N LEU A 211 7.00 16.27 11.48
CA LEU A 211 6.36 15.37 12.45
C LEU A 211 6.74 15.69 13.91
N LYS A 212 7.87 16.36 14.16
CA LYS A 212 8.22 16.88 15.48
C LYS A 212 7.33 18.04 15.94
N LEU A 213 6.79 18.83 15.02
CA LEU A 213 5.98 20.00 15.34
C LEU A 213 4.62 19.68 15.96
N GLU A 214 4.27 18.42 16.16
CA GLU A 214 3.01 17.93 16.74
C GLU A 214 1.75 18.47 16.10
N LYS A 215 1.86 19.03 14.90
CA LYS A 215 0.73 19.47 14.09
C LYS A 215 0.26 18.33 13.21
N TYR A 216 -1.05 18.23 13.04
CA TYR A 216 -1.62 17.22 12.16
C TYR A 216 -1.04 17.38 10.72
N PRO A 217 -0.69 16.25 10.06
CA PRO A 217 -0.15 16.28 8.70
C PRO A 217 -1.04 17.06 7.73
N ASN A 218 -0.44 17.95 6.99
CA ASN A 218 -1.10 18.71 5.94
C ASN A 218 -0.86 18.05 4.56
N LYS A 219 -1.49 18.60 3.51
CA LYS A 219 -1.29 18.14 2.13
C LYS A 219 0.19 18.16 1.70
N GLY A 220 1.00 19.05 2.27
CA GLY A 220 2.44 19.14 2.02
C GLY A 220 3.19 17.89 2.48
N LEU A 221 2.84 17.32 3.64
CA LEU A 221 3.47 16.09 4.12
C LEU A 221 3.10 14.89 3.26
N ILE A 222 1.86 14.79 2.76
CA ILE A 222 1.46 13.75 1.80
C ILE A 222 2.29 13.87 0.51
N TYR A 223 2.53 15.08 0.02
CA TYR A 223 3.39 15.32 -1.14
C TYR A 223 4.82 14.82 -0.87
N LEU A 224 5.39 15.14 0.30
CA LEU A 224 6.73 14.69 0.69
C LEU A 224 6.83 13.15 0.74
N VAL A 225 5.80 12.45 1.25
CA VAL A 225 5.76 10.98 1.25
C VAL A 225 5.88 10.44 -0.18
N ASN A 226 5.17 11.02 -1.13
CA ASN A 226 5.24 10.59 -2.53
C ASN A 226 6.56 10.97 -3.20
N SER A 227 7.22 12.04 -2.76
CA SER A 227 8.52 12.47 -3.30
C SER A 227 9.69 11.66 -2.71
N LEU A 228 9.50 10.98 -1.58
CA LEU A 228 10.57 10.27 -0.87
C LEU A 228 11.17 9.12 -1.70
N ALA A 229 10.42 8.56 -2.63
CA ALA A 229 10.82 7.45 -3.49
C ALA A 229 11.06 7.87 -4.95
N ASN A 230 11.18 9.15 -5.24
CA ASN A 230 11.53 9.66 -6.57
C ASN A 230 13.04 9.54 -6.78
N ALA A 231 13.48 8.33 -7.17
CA ALA A 231 14.82 8.06 -7.70
C ALA A 231 14.73 7.67 -9.17
#